data_51e548e1472c4509bb3cf50db45ecb1d
#
_entry.id   51e548e1472c4509bb3cf50db45ecb1d
#
_cell.length_a   1.000
_cell.length_b   1.000
_cell.length_c   1.000
_cell.angle_alpha   90.00
_cell.angle_beta   90.00
_cell.angle_gamma   90.00
#
_symmetry.space_group_name_H-M   'P 1'
#
loop_
_entity.id
_entity.type
_entity.pdbx_description
1 polymer ?
#
loop_
_entity_poly.entity_id
_entity_poly.type
_entity_poly.pdbx_seq_one_letter_code
_entity_poly.pdbx_strand_id
1 'polypeptide(L)'
;MIGVPRFYAEHLGAGFATHDELLARLARPAAALAGRFDLFRGLALGLLARRGPGMALIRRERGTLPALAVCALPPARRRAFVLELVRRPPSASAWRRALGRLWGAVVEAPLLRRAAAGAQTMTGWEADEIATALGLDRGRVHHVPWPLCETGTTPPAAISPGSRAVFASGRTACDWPTLFAAADGAAWELTVACSRRDLPEVRRLAGGAAEIRCEIPWDEHVATLRASAVYTIVLADRGLSAGHVRLMSAVENGAPVVASAVRPLEGYAVDGETALLAPPGDPERLRAAVDGLLADPRRRAEIRDAALDRARSWTYADYFTRLRELIAPALGLAPGVHRSG
;
A
#
# COMPACT_ATOMS: atom_id res chain seq x y z
N MET A 1 20.18 -3.86 17.49
CA MET A 1 19.21 -3.13 16.64
C MET A 1 18.53 -4.12 15.70
N ILE A 2 17.24 -3.99 15.49
CA ILE A 2 16.47 -4.75 14.49
C ILE A 2 16.72 -4.14 13.11
N GLY A 3 17.08 -4.97 12.12
CA GLY A 3 17.18 -4.54 10.74
C GLY A 3 15.80 -4.33 10.11
N VAL A 4 15.60 -3.21 9.42
CA VAL A 4 14.34 -2.87 8.74
C VAL A 4 14.62 -2.22 7.38
N PRO A 5 13.67 -2.22 6.43
CA PRO A 5 13.78 -1.43 5.21
C PRO A 5 13.94 0.06 5.53
N ARG A 6 14.58 0.81 4.62
CA ARG A 6 14.95 2.22 4.85
C ARG A 6 13.76 3.08 5.27
N PHE A 7 12.67 3.04 4.54
CA PHE A 7 11.45 3.78 4.86
C PHE A 7 10.96 3.54 6.29
N TYR A 8 11.02 2.28 6.77
CA TYR A 8 10.60 1.93 8.13
C TYR A 8 11.61 2.40 9.18
N ALA A 9 12.91 2.41 8.88
CA ALA A 9 13.93 2.84 9.83
C ALA A 9 13.78 4.32 10.19
N GLU A 10 13.42 5.14 9.21
CA GLU A 10 13.23 6.59 9.37
C GLU A 10 12.10 6.92 10.36
N HIS A 11 11.12 6.04 10.52
CA HIS A 11 9.92 6.25 11.33
C HIS A 11 9.89 5.43 12.64
N LEU A 12 10.51 4.26 12.68
CA LEU A 12 10.49 3.39 13.87
C LEU A 12 11.45 3.85 14.98
N GLY A 13 12.44 4.68 14.68
CA GLY A 13 13.32 5.32 15.64
C GLY A 13 14.28 4.37 16.36
N ALA A 14 14.63 4.70 17.62
CA ALA A 14 15.66 4.00 18.37
C ALA A 14 15.43 2.49 18.51
N GLY A 15 16.48 1.71 18.30
CA GLY A 15 16.44 0.24 18.30
C GLY A 15 16.31 -0.39 16.92
N PHE A 16 16.06 0.41 15.89
CA PHE A 16 15.97 -0.02 14.50
C PHE A 16 17.12 0.58 13.67
N ALA A 17 17.52 -0.12 12.60
CA ALA A 17 18.55 0.33 11.67
C ALA A 17 18.19 -0.15 10.27
N THR A 18 18.60 0.58 9.24
CA THR A 18 18.38 0.15 7.87
C THR A 18 19.13 -1.15 7.57
N HIS A 19 18.62 -1.92 6.61
CA HIS A 19 19.35 -3.10 6.11
C HIS A 19 20.73 -2.71 5.60
N ASP A 20 20.86 -1.54 4.93
CA ASP A 20 22.12 -1.08 4.37
C ASP A 20 23.15 -0.68 5.46
N GLU A 21 22.69 -0.05 6.55
CA GLU A 21 23.54 0.24 7.71
C GLU A 21 24.07 -1.04 8.37
N LEU A 22 23.26 -2.09 8.44
CA LEU A 22 23.70 -3.38 8.98
C LEU A 22 24.66 -4.09 8.04
N LEU A 23 24.40 -4.05 6.73
CA LEU A 23 25.29 -4.63 5.71
C LEU A 23 26.62 -3.91 5.63
N ALA A 24 26.66 -2.59 5.83
CA ALA A 24 27.88 -1.78 5.85
C ALA A 24 28.85 -2.16 6.97
N ARG A 25 28.38 -2.85 8.02
CA ARG A 25 29.22 -3.38 9.11
C ARG A 25 29.96 -4.67 8.75
N LEU A 26 29.66 -5.27 7.61
CA LEU A 26 30.39 -6.42 7.10
C LEU A 26 31.75 -6.02 6.53
N ALA A 27 32.65 -7.01 6.39
CA ALA A 27 33.91 -6.79 5.66
C ALA A 27 33.62 -6.28 4.24
N ARG A 28 34.47 -5.35 3.75
CA ARG A 28 34.26 -4.68 2.45
C ARG A 28 33.87 -5.60 1.29
N PRO A 29 34.54 -6.77 1.05
CA PRO A 29 34.16 -7.64 -0.05
C PRO A 29 32.75 -8.23 0.11
N ALA A 30 32.34 -8.58 1.34
CA ALA A 30 31.01 -9.11 1.62
C ALA A 30 29.94 -8.03 1.47
N ALA A 31 30.19 -6.81 1.91
CA ALA A 31 29.29 -5.67 1.73
C ALA A 31 29.09 -5.35 0.25
N ALA A 32 30.16 -5.36 -0.55
CA ALA A 32 30.10 -5.13 -2.00
C ALA A 32 29.27 -6.20 -2.73
N LEU A 33 29.43 -7.48 -2.39
CA LEU A 33 28.62 -8.56 -2.95
C LEU A 33 27.15 -8.44 -2.56
N ALA A 34 26.85 -8.10 -1.31
CA ALA A 34 25.49 -7.88 -0.83
C ALA A 34 24.82 -6.67 -1.51
N GLY A 35 25.57 -5.63 -1.85
CA GLY A 35 25.09 -4.49 -2.61
C GLY A 35 24.77 -4.81 -4.08
N ARG A 36 25.47 -5.79 -4.66
CA ARG A 36 25.37 -6.12 -6.10
C ARG A 36 24.37 -7.25 -6.41
N PHE A 37 24.27 -8.26 -5.55
CA PHE A 37 23.50 -9.46 -5.83
C PHE A 37 22.45 -9.73 -4.75
N ASP A 38 21.18 -9.90 -5.14
CA ASP A 38 20.04 -10.15 -4.23
C ASP A 38 20.21 -11.41 -3.38
N LEU A 39 20.81 -12.46 -3.94
CA LEU A 39 21.10 -13.68 -3.22
C LEU A 39 22.06 -13.43 -2.04
N PHE A 40 23.19 -12.78 -2.32
CA PHE A 40 24.18 -12.47 -1.28
C PHE A 40 23.65 -11.48 -0.26
N ARG A 41 22.84 -10.48 -0.70
CA ARG A 41 22.13 -9.56 0.18
C ARG A 41 21.26 -10.34 1.17
N GLY A 42 20.42 -11.23 0.66
CA GLY A 42 19.52 -12.01 1.50
C GLY A 42 20.25 -12.98 2.44
N LEU A 43 21.29 -13.68 1.98
CA LEU A 43 22.10 -14.54 2.83
C LEU A 43 22.74 -13.74 3.98
N ALA A 44 23.35 -12.59 3.69
CA ALA A 44 23.97 -11.72 4.68
C ALA A 44 22.94 -11.19 5.70
N LEU A 45 21.79 -10.72 5.24
CA LEU A 45 20.69 -10.26 6.10
C LEU A 45 20.20 -11.39 7.01
N GLY A 46 19.97 -12.58 6.47
CA GLY A 46 19.54 -13.75 7.25
C GLY A 46 20.55 -14.15 8.33
N LEU A 47 21.85 -14.12 8.01
CA LEU A 47 22.92 -14.38 8.97
C LEU A 47 22.98 -13.32 10.09
N LEU A 48 22.83 -12.05 9.73
CA LEU A 48 22.76 -10.95 10.70
C LEU A 48 21.54 -11.09 11.61
N ALA A 49 20.37 -11.43 11.06
CA ALA A 49 19.18 -11.68 11.84
C ALA A 49 19.34 -12.84 12.83
N ARG A 50 20.03 -13.91 12.45
CA ARG A 50 20.30 -15.06 13.34
C ARG A 50 21.26 -14.74 14.48
N ARG A 51 22.21 -13.83 14.26
CA ARG A 51 23.21 -13.40 15.25
C ARG A 51 22.70 -12.27 16.15
N GLY A 52 21.68 -11.53 15.68
CA GLY A 52 21.08 -10.39 16.37
C GLY A 52 19.67 -10.68 16.91
N PRO A 53 18.95 -9.62 17.27
CA PRO A 53 17.55 -9.73 17.74
C PRO A 53 16.59 -10.18 16.64
N GLY A 54 16.93 -9.97 15.36
CA GLY A 54 16.09 -10.30 14.23
C GLY A 54 16.00 -9.18 13.21
N MET A 55 15.08 -9.31 12.27
CA MET A 55 14.94 -8.41 11.13
C MET A 55 13.49 -8.33 10.63
N ALA A 56 13.02 -7.15 10.29
CA ALA A 56 11.79 -6.98 9.56
C ALA A 56 12.08 -6.89 8.05
N LEU A 57 11.28 -7.59 7.26
CA LEU A 57 11.48 -7.78 5.82
C LEU A 57 10.17 -7.49 5.09
N ILE A 58 10.21 -6.74 3.99
CA ILE A 58 9.06 -6.65 3.08
C ILE A 58 9.05 -7.89 2.19
N ARG A 59 7.89 -8.52 2.02
CA ARG A 59 7.76 -9.78 1.27
C ARG A 59 8.40 -9.76 -0.12
N ARG A 60 8.34 -8.64 -0.83
CA ARG A 60 8.82 -8.50 -2.22
C ARG A 60 10.12 -7.74 -2.36
N GLU A 61 10.78 -7.42 -1.27
CA GLU A 61 12.04 -6.71 -1.30
C GLU A 61 13.19 -7.65 -1.74
N ARG A 62 14.22 -7.04 -2.31
CA ARG A 62 15.43 -7.74 -2.76
C ARG A 62 16.05 -8.53 -1.62
N GLY A 63 16.31 -9.79 -1.85
CA GLY A 63 16.95 -10.67 -0.87
C GLY A 63 16.04 -11.25 0.21
N THR A 64 14.75 -10.94 0.26
CA THR A 64 13.84 -11.43 1.33
C THR A 64 13.73 -12.95 1.37
N LEU A 65 13.56 -13.64 0.24
CA LEU A 65 13.46 -15.11 0.23
C LEU A 65 14.75 -15.81 0.73
N PRO A 66 15.96 -15.45 0.25
CA PRO A 66 17.19 -15.99 0.81
C PRO A 66 17.37 -15.67 2.30
N ALA A 67 16.97 -14.48 2.77
CA ALA A 67 17.02 -14.13 4.19
C ALA A 67 16.10 -15.03 5.02
N LEU A 68 14.86 -15.24 4.58
CA LEU A 68 13.92 -16.17 5.22
C LEU A 68 14.46 -17.61 5.22
N ALA A 69 15.08 -18.06 4.13
CA ALA A 69 15.67 -19.39 4.05
C ALA A 69 16.76 -19.58 5.10
N VAL A 70 17.65 -18.61 5.26
CA VAL A 70 18.69 -18.64 6.32
C VAL A 70 18.05 -18.62 7.72
N CYS A 71 17.04 -17.79 7.95
CA CYS A 71 16.33 -17.75 9.24
C CYS A 71 15.58 -19.05 9.56
N ALA A 72 15.18 -19.81 8.54
CA ALA A 72 14.47 -21.09 8.69
C ALA A 72 15.39 -22.28 8.99
N LEU A 73 16.72 -22.15 8.82
CA LEU A 73 17.69 -23.22 9.14
C LEU A 73 17.68 -23.56 10.64
N PRO A 74 17.87 -24.83 11.01
CA PRO A 74 17.97 -25.23 12.42
C PRO A 74 19.17 -24.56 13.14
N PRO A 75 19.05 -24.28 14.43
CA PRO A 75 17.82 -24.15 15.20
C PRO A 75 17.05 -22.90 14.80
N ALA A 76 15.86 -23.09 14.25
CA ALA A 76 15.02 -21.96 13.82
C ALA A 76 14.49 -21.20 15.05
N ARG A 77 14.75 -19.90 15.12
CA ARG A 77 14.35 -19.03 16.23
C ARG A 77 13.34 -17.94 15.84
N ARG A 78 12.70 -18.05 14.69
CA ARG A 78 11.74 -17.03 14.19
C ARG A 78 12.30 -15.61 14.31
N ARG A 79 13.32 -15.31 13.52
CA ARG A 79 14.06 -14.06 13.55
C ARG A 79 13.62 -13.05 12.48
N ALA A 80 12.55 -13.34 11.76
CA ALA A 80 12.00 -12.44 10.74
C ALA A 80 10.62 -11.95 11.16
N PHE A 81 10.32 -10.66 10.92
CA PHE A 81 8.97 -10.11 10.90
C PHE A 81 8.66 -9.68 9.47
N VAL A 82 7.52 -10.08 8.92
CA VAL A 82 7.19 -9.80 7.51
C VAL A 82 6.21 -8.64 7.41
N LEU A 83 6.68 -7.53 6.88
CA LEU A 83 5.89 -6.34 6.59
C LEU A 83 5.20 -6.45 5.23
N GLU A 84 4.08 -5.76 5.10
CA GLU A 84 3.31 -5.69 3.84
C GLU A 84 3.05 -7.08 3.25
N LEU A 85 2.61 -8.01 4.09
CA LEU A 85 2.25 -9.35 3.64
C LEU A 85 0.93 -9.28 2.88
N VAL A 86 1.00 -8.95 1.60
CA VAL A 86 -0.14 -8.81 0.70
C VAL A 86 -0.29 -10.01 -0.23
N ARG A 87 -1.50 -10.25 -0.71
CA ARG A 87 -1.76 -11.31 -1.71
C ARG A 87 -1.03 -11.02 -3.01
N ARG A 88 -0.72 -12.08 -3.74
CA ARG A 88 -0.20 -11.95 -5.12
C ARG A 88 -1.35 -11.70 -6.08
N PRO A 89 -1.21 -10.75 -7.02
CA PRO A 89 -2.20 -10.59 -8.08
C PRO A 89 -2.33 -11.90 -8.86
N PRO A 90 -3.56 -12.32 -9.17
CA PRO A 90 -3.77 -13.51 -9.97
C PRO A 90 -3.17 -13.31 -11.37
N SER A 91 -2.39 -14.27 -11.84
CA SER A 91 -1.90 -14.26 -13.22
C SER A 91 -3.05 -14.56 -14.18
N ALA A 92 -3.08 -13.92 -15.34
CA ALA A 92 -4.04 -14.23 -16.40
C ALA A 92 -3.91 -15.69 -16.89
N SER A 93 -2.69 -16.22 -16.89
CA SER A 93 -2.40 -17.59 -17.35
C SER A 93 -2.70 -18.64 -16.26
N ALA A 94 -3.50 -19.65 -16.60
CA ALA A 94 -3.88 -20.72 -15.68
C ALA A 94 -2.67 -21.51 -15.14
N TRP A 95 -1.70 -21.84 -16.01
CA TRP A 95 -0.49 -22.56 -15.58
C TRP A 95 0.40 -21.75 -14.65
N ARG A 96 0.52 -20.43 -14.88
CA ARG A 96 1.24 -19.52 -13.97
C ARG A 96 0.54 -19.40 -12.61
N ARG A 97 -0.80 -19.42 -12.58
CA ARG A 97 -1.56 -19.47 -11.33
C ARG A 97 -1.29 -20.76 -10.56
N ALA A 98 -1.29 -21.92 -11.26
CA ALA A 98 -1.00 -23.21 -10.67
C ALA A 98 0.43 -23.26 -10.10
N LEU A 99 1.43 -22.80 -10.89
CA LEU A 99 2.82 -22.72 -10.46
C LEU A 99 2.99 -21.79 -9.26
N GLY A 100 2.30 -20.65 -9.25
CA GLY A 100 2.32 -19.69 -8.13
C GLY A 100 1.75 -20.29 -6.85
N ARG A 101 0.66 -21.08 -6.95
CA ARG A 101 0.11 -21.83 -5.79
C ARG A 101 1.07 -22.90 -5.29
N LEU A 102 1.65 -23.67 -6.20
CA LEU A 102 2.65 -24.70 -5.84
C LEU A 102 3.86 -24.07 -5.16
N TRP A 103 4.42 -22.99 -5.72
CA TRP A 103 5.52 -22.25 -5.11
C TRP A 103 5.15 -21.73 -3.71
N GLY A 104 3.95 -21.16 -3.58
CA GLY A 104 3.44 -20.68 -2.29
C GLY A 104 3.39 -21.82 -1.24
N ALA A 105 2.86 -22.97 -1.63
CA ALA A 105 2.70 -24.11 -0.74
C ALA A 105 4.03 -24.80 -0.39
N VAL A 106 4.90 -25.01 -1.39
CA VAL A 106 6.13 -25.83 -1.24
C VAL A 106 7.32 -25.01 -0.72
N VAL A 107 7.43 -23.74 -1.10
CA VAL A 107 8.59 -22.91 -0.75
C VAL A 107 8.22 -21.84 0.27
N GLU A 108 7.29 -20.98 -0.06
CA GLU A 108 7.03 -19.76 0.71
C GLU A 108 6.40 -20.04 2.08
N ALA A 109 5.37 -20.87 2.12
CA ALA A 109 4.67 -21.20 3.36
C ALA A 109 5.57 -21.91 4.40
N PRO A 110 6.38 -22.92 4.05
CA PRO A 110 7.33 -23.52 4.99
C PRO A 110 8.37 -22.54 5.52
N LEU A 111 8.91 -21.65 4.66
CA LEU A 111 9.87 -20.63 5.07
C LEU A 111 9.22 -19.64 6.06
N LEU A 112 8.04 -19.13 5.76
CA LEU A 112 7.33 -18.21 6.63
C LEU A 112 6.97 -18.86 7.96
N ARG A 113 6.44 -20.08 7.96
CA ARG A 113 6.11 -20.80 9.20
C ARG A 113 7.30 -20.98 10.14
N ARG A 114 8.49 -21.24 9.58
CA ARG A 114 9.71 -21.47 10.37
C ARG A 114 10.43 -20.20 10.76
N ALA A 115 10.54 -19.22 9.87
CA ALA A 115 11.35 -18.03 10.03
C ALA A 115 10.60 -16.84 10.64
N ALA A 116 9.29 -16.68 10.33
CA ALA A 116 8.55 -15.50 10.73
C ALA A 116 8.08 -15.57 12.19
N ALA A 117 8.46 -14.57 12.98
CA ALA A 117 7.93 -14.30 14.32
C ALA A 117 6.52 -13.71 14.24
N GLY A 118 6.27 -12.87 13.22
CA GLY A 118 5.00 -12.29 12.92
C GLY A 118 4.96 -11.72 11.48
N ALA A 119 3.78 -11.29 11.08
CA ALA A 119 3.56 -10.62 9.81
C ALA A 119 2.51 -9.52 9.96
N GLN A 120 2.57 -8.49 9.11
CA GLN A 120 1.60 -7.42 9.05
C GLN A 120 0.92 -7.39 7.68
N THR A 121 -0.40 -7.20 7.69
CA THR A 121 -1.24 -6.96 6.51
C THR A 121 -1.92 -5.61 6.61
N MET A 122 -2.33 -5.05 5.47
CA MET A 122 -3.00 -3.75 5.40
C MET A 122 -4.51 -3.84 5.59
N THR A 123 -5.10 -5.04 5.43
CA THR A 123 -6.54 -5.29 5.58
C THR A 123 -6.79 -6.49 6.47
N GLY A 124 -7.91 -6.48 7.21
CA GLY A 124 -8.28 -7.56 8.11
C GLY A 124 -8.57 -8.87 7.35
N TRP A 125 -9.28 -8.77 6.24
CA TRP A 125 -9.61 -9.94 5.41
C TRP A 125 -8.37 -10.61 4.80
N GLU A 126 -7.34 -9.83 4.42
CA GLU A 126 -6.07 -10.43 3.96
C GLU A 126 -5.35 -11.18 5.08
N ALA A 127 -5.45 -10.72 6.32
CA ALA A 127 -4.85 -11.43 7.44
C ALA A 127 -5.42 -12.83 7.60
N ASP A 128 -6.74 -13.00 7.48
CA ASP A 128 -7.43 -14.27 7.57
C ASP A 128 -7.14 -15.18 6.38
N GLU A 129 -7.25 -14.66 5.17
CA GLU A 129 -7.02 -15.43 3.95
C GLU A 129 -5.56 -15.85 3.78
N ILE A 130 -4.59 -14.98 4.11
CA ILE A 130 -3.16 -15.30 4.02
C ILE A 130 -2.76 -16.29 5.10
N ALA A 131 -3.25 -16.13 6.35
CA ALA A 131 -3.00 -17.09 7.41
C ALA A 131 -3.47 -18.49 7.00
N THR A 132 -4.67 -18.60 6.48
CA THR A 132 -5.26 -19.85 5.96
C THR A 132 -4.43 -20.41 4.80
N ALA A 133 -4.19 -19.61 3.75
CA ALA A 133 -3.52 -20.06 2.53
C ALA A 133 -2.07 -20.50 2.76
N LEU A 134 -1.36 -19.90 3.72
CA LEU A 134 0.02 -20.23 4.03
C LEU A 134 0.16 -21.16 5.25
N GLY A 135 -0.94 -21.54 5.90
CA GLY A 135 -0.95 -22.32 7.12
C GLY A 135 -0.18 -21.67 8.26
N LEU A 136 -0.32 -20.33 8.39
CA LEU A 136 0.26 -19.55 9.48
C LEU A 136 -0.71 -19.52 10.66
N ASP A 137 -0.15 -19.46 11.86
CA ASP A 137 -0.93 -19.13 13.04
C ASP A 137 -1.56 -17.72 12.88
N ARG A 138 -2.89 -17.63 12.93
CA ARG A 138 -3.61 -16.38 12.77
C ARG A 138 -3.20 -15.31 13.79
N GLY A 139 -2.87 -15.71 15.01
CA GLY A 139 -2.40 -14.83 16.07
C GLY A 139 -1.06 -14.14 15.76
N ARG A 140 -0.32 -14.62 14.75
CA ARG A 140 0.94 -14.01 14.28
C ARG A 140 0.78 -13.16 13.03
N VAL A 141 -0.42 -13.09 12.44
CA VAL A 141 -0.70 -12.24 11.27
C VAL A 141 -1.55 -11.06 11.75
N HIS A 142 -0.93 -9.90 11.85
CA HIS A 142 -1.51 -8.72 12.44
C HIS A 142 -2.06 -7.79 11.35
N HIS A 143 -3.29 -7.36 11.51
CA HIS A 143 -3.85 -6.27 10.71
C HIS A 143 -3.40 -4.93 11.31
N VAL A 144 -2.56 -4.22 10.59
CA VAL A 144 -2.22 -2.83 10.86
C VAL A 144 -2.53 -2.05 9.60
N PRO A 145 -3.64 -1.30 9.60
CA PRO A 145 -4.08 -0.60 8.41
C PRO A 145 -3.09 0.50 8.00
N TRP A 146 -2.96 0.73 6.70
CA TRP A 146 -2.18 1.83 6.16
C TRP A 146 -2.75 3.16 6.64
N PRO A 147 -1.94 4.15 7.01
CA PRO A 147 -2.44 5.43 7.50
C PRO A 147 -3.22 6.21 6.43
N LEU A 148 -4.09 7.09 6.88
CA LEU A 148 -4.85 8.00 6.00
C LEU A 148 -4.19 9.37 5.87
N CYS A 149 -3.17 9.69 6.68
CA CYS A 149 -2.32 10.84 6.43
C CYS A 149 -0.89 10.58 6.93
N GLU A 150 0.07 11.32 6.36
CA GLU A 150 1.49 11.22 6.71
C GLU A 150 1.80 12.00 7.99
N THR A 151 1.78 13.30 7.92
CA THR A 151 2.15 14.19 9.03
C THR A 151 1.02 15.08 9.53
N GLY A 152 -0.10 15.05 8.87
CA GLY A 152 -1.25 15.89 9.10
C GLY A 152 -1.96 16.26 7.81
N THR A 153 -3.15 16.83 7.96
CA THR A 153 -3.96 17.22 6.81
C THR A 153 -3.57 18.61 6.32
N THR A 154 -3.46 18.75 5.00
CA THR A 154 -3.28 20.06 4.36
C THR A 154 -4.64 20.75 4.24
N PRO A 155 -4.77 22.06 4.54
CA PRO A 155 -6.01 22.78 4.28
C PRO A 155 -6.47 22.59 2.83
N PRO A 156 -7.76 22.30 2.60
CA PRO A 156 -8.27 22.05 1.25
C PRO A 156 -8.08 23.32 0.39
N ALA A 157 -7.76 23.10 -0.88
CA ALA A 157 -7.71 24.19 -1.84
C ALA A 157 -9.13 24.74 -2.11
N ALA A 158 -9.23 26.01 -2.41
CA ALA A 158 -10.48 26.59 -2.86
C ALA A 158 -10.80 26.09 -4.27
N ILE A 159 -11.85 25.27 -4.39
CA ILE A 159 -12.35 24.76 -5.67
C ILE A 159 -13.55 25.61 -6.07
N SER A 160 -13.53 26.14 -7.30
CA SER A 160 -14.68 26.87 -7.86
C SER A 160 -15.94 25.99 -7.78
N PRO A 161 -17.08 26.51 -7.35
CA PRO A 161 -18.34 25.76 -7.30
C PRO A 161 -18.70 25.10 -8.64
N GLY A 162 -18.45 25.77 -9.75
CA GLY A 162 -18.72 25.27 -11.10
C GLY A 162 -17.60 24.42 -11.71
N SER A 163 -16.52 24.13 -10.99
CA SER A 163 -15.42 23.31 -11.50
C SER A 163 -15.89 21.91 -11.90
N ARG A 164 -15.47 21.47 -13.07
CA ARG A 164 -15.74 20.13 -13.63
C ARG A 164 -14.47 19.29 -13.70
N ALA A 165 -13.39 19.73 -13.03
CA ALA A 165 -12.11 19.05 -13.01
C ALA A 165 -12.22 17.72 -12.25
N VAL A 166 -12.03 16.61 -12.96
CA VAL A 166 -12.00 15.26 -12.42
C VAL A 166 -10.59 14.71 -12.62
N PHE A 167 -9.98 14.22 -11.55
CA PHE A 167 -8.66 13.61 -11.62
C PHE A 167 -8.73 12.12 -11.28
N ALA A 168 -8.04 11.30 -12.04
CA ALA A 168 -7.84 9.89 -11.78
C ALA A 168 -6.36 9.54 -11.88
N SER A 169 -5.85 8.74 -10.95
CA SER A 169 -4.47 8.29 -11.05
C SER A 169 -4.30 6.84 -10.62
N GLY A 170 -3.25 6.17 -11.08
CA GLY A 170 -2.92 4.85 -10.56
C GLY A 170 -1.93 4.04 -11.37
N ARG A 171 -1.42 2.96 -10.70
CA ARG A 171 -0.42 2.02 -11.25
C ARG A 171 -0.80 0.55 -11.02
N THR A 172 -1.72 0.29 -10.10
CA THR A 172 -2.05 -1.08 -9.68
C THR A 172 -3.55 -1.23 -9.57
N ALA A 173 -4.07 -2.31 -10.14
CA ALA A 173 -5.49 -2.69 -10.13
C ALA A 173 -6.44 -1.61 -10.66
N CYS A 174 -5.98 -0.67 -11.48
CA CYS A 174 -6.84 0.32 -12.09
C CYS A 174 -7.82 -0.32 -13.08
N ASP A 175 -9.06 0.15 -13.04
CA ASP A 175 -10.11 -0.22 -13.99
C ASP A 175 -10.34 0.94 -14.96
N TRP A 176 -9.38 1.12 -15.86
CA TRP A 176 -9.44 2.16 -16.88
C TRP A 176 -10.65 2.03 -17.81
N PRO A 177 -11.08 0.81 -18.24
CA PRO A 177 -12.30 0.66 -19.03
C PRO A 177 -13.53 1.26 -18.36
N THR A 178 -13.77 0.97 -17.08
CA THR A 178 -14.90 1.52 -16.33
C THR A 178 -14.82 3.05 -16.20
N LEU A 179 -13.62 3.60 -15.92
CA LEU A 179 -13.43 5.05 -15.85
C LEU A 179 -13.79 5.74 -17.16
N PHE A 180 -13.25 5.27 -18.29
CA PHE A 180 -13.49 5.91 -19.58
C PHE A 180 -14.91 5.70 -20.11
N ALA A 181 -15.53 4.55 -19.81
CA ALA A 181 -16.95 4.35 -20.10
C ALA A 181 -17.85 5.31 -19.27
N ALA A 182 -17.47 5.58 -18.01
CA ALA A 182 -18.16 6.59 -17.21
C ALA A 182 -17.95 8.00 -17.73
N ALA A 183 -16.79 8.34 -18.26
CA ALA A 183 -16.47 9.66 -18.78
C ALA A 183 -17.02 9.93 -20.19
N ASP A 184 -17.42 8.89 -20.94
CA ASP A 184 -17.91 9.03 -22.31
C ASP A 184 -19.19 9.88 -22.37
N GLY A 185 -19.14 11.01 -23.07
CA GLY A 185 -20.21 12.00 -23.11
C GLY A 185 -20.49 12.75 -21.79
N ALA A 186 -19.66 12.57 -20.74
CA ALA A 186 -19.73 13.39 -19.54
C ALA A 186 -19.11 14.77 -19.80
N ALA A 187 -19.60 15.77 -19.07
CA ALA A 187 -19.03 17.12 -19.18
C ALA A 187 -17.85 17.32 -18.20
N TRP A 188 -17.02 16.28 -17.99
CA TRP A 188 -15.87 16.34 -17.12
C TRP A 188 -14.65 16.92 -17.84
N GLU A 189 -13.83 17.65 -17.10
CA GLU A 189 -12.47 17.99 -17.47
C GLU A 189 -11.57 16.91 -16.89
N LEU A 190 -11.52 15.75 -17.55
CA LEU A 190 -10.83 14.56 -17.02
C LEU A 190 -9.33 14.63 -17.28
N THR A 191 -8.55 14.57 -16.20
CA THR A 191 -7.10 14.34 -16.25
C THR A 191 -6.80 12.94 -15.69
N VAL A 192 -5.97 12.16 -16.39
CA VAL A 192 -5.56 10.80 -15.96
C VAL A 192 -4.05 10.71 -15.86
N ALA A 193 -3.54 10.36 -14.67
CA ALA A 193 -2.13 10.05 -14.48
C ALA A 193 -1.93 8.53 -14.37
N CYS A 194 -1.18 7.95 -15.30
CA CYS A 194 -0.99 6.50 -15.39
C CYS A 194 0.47 6.09 -15.44
N SER A 195 0.72 4.78 -15.24
CA SER A 195 2.04 4.19 -15.43
C SER A 195 2.38 4.07 -16.92
N ARG A 196 3.69 4.03 -17.23
CA ARG A 196 4.17 3.75 -18.59
C ARG A 196 3.62 2.44 -19.16
N ARG A 197 3.40 1.46 -18.30
CA ARG A 197 2.82 0.16 -18.68
C ARG A 197 1.38 0.31 -19.16
N ASP A 198 0.59 1.15 -18.49
CA ASP A 198 -0.83 1.29 -18.74
C ASP A 198 -1.11 2.34 -19.83
N LEU A 199 -0.12 3.18 -20.18
CA LEU A 199 -0.25 4.29 -21.12
C LEU A 199 -0.85 3.92 -22.49
N PRO A 200 -0.47 2.80 -23.15
CA PRO A 200 -1.07 2.42 -24.44
C PRO A 200 -2.58 2.15 -24.34
N GLU A 201 -3.00 1.45 -23.28
CA GLU A 201 -4.41 1.17 -23.02
C GLU A 201 -5.18 2.46 -22.69
N VAL A 202 -4.64 3.27 -21.81
CA VAL A 202 -5.24 4.54 -21.36
C VAL A 202 -5.46 5.48 -22.58
N ARG A 203 -4.46 5.63 -23.45
CA ARG A 203 -4.60 6.45 -24.67
C ARG A 203 -5.66 5.93 -25.63
N ARG A 204 -5.71 4.61 -25.81
CA ARG A 204 -6.71 3.97 -26.67
C ARG A 204 -8.12 4.20 -26.15
N LEU A 205 -8.33 4.08 -24.83
CA LEU A 205 -9.63 4.25 -24.19
C LEU A 205 -10.07 5.71 -24.15
N ALA A 206 -9.14 6.63 -23.95
CA ALA A 206 -9.43 8.07 -23.86
C ALA A 206 -9.97 8.67 -25.16
N GLY A 207 -9.56 8.17 -26.33
CA GLY A 207 -10.04 8.66 -27.63
C GLY A 207 -9.88 10.20 -27.82
N GLY A 208 -9.04 10.86 -27.00
CA GLY A 208 -8.88 12.31 -26.99
C GLY A 208 -9.78 13.07 -25.99
N ALA A 209 -10.65 12.38 -25.25
CA ALA A 209 -11.60 12.99 -24.31
C ALA A 209 -11.00 13.31 -22.92
N ALA A 210 -9.70 13.02 -22.70
CA ALA A 210 -9.04 13.29 -21.43
C ALA A 210 -7.59 13.74 -21.64
N GLU A 211 -7.08 14.54 -20.70
CA GLU A 211 -5.67 14.85 -20.61
C GLU A 211 -4.94 13.64 -19.97
N ILE A 212 -3.96 13.07 -20.69
CA ILE A 212 -3.20 11.91 -20.23
C ILE A 212 -1.79 12.32 -19.84
N ARG A 213 -1.44 12.08 -18.58
CA ARG A 213 -0.10 12.29 -18.02
C ARG A 213 0.54 10.96 -17.64
N CYS A 214 1.83 10.78 -17.95
CA CYS A 214 2.53 9.53 -17.70
C CYS A 214 3.69 9.73 -16.73
N GLU A 215 3.72 8.92 -15.66
CA GLU A 215 4.83 8.94 -14.68
C GLU A 215 5.12 10.34 -14.10
N ILE A 216 4.07 11.09 -13.73
CA ILE A 216 4.22 12.44 -13.18
C ILE A 216 4.95 12.42 -11.83
N PRO A 217 5.75 13.45 -11.51
CA PRO A 217 6.34 13.64 -10.18
C PRO A 217 5.27 13.77 -9.09
N TRP A 218 5.67 13.49 -7.85
CA TRP A 218 4.72 13.52 -6.72
C TRP A 218 4.12 14.90 -6.45
N ASP A 219 4.92 15.94 -6.53
CA ASP A 219 4.50 17.33 -6.39
C ASP A 219 3.47 17.74 -7.46
N GLU A 220 3.67 17.34 -8.70
CA GLU A 220 2.71 17.54 -9.78
C GLU A 220 1.42 16.75 -9.54
N HIS A 221 1.53 15.51 -9.05
CA HIS A 221 0.37 14.71 -8.66
C HIS A 221 -0.45 15.42 -7.58
N VAL A 222 0.19 15.89 -6.52
CA VAL A 222 -0.47 16.61 -5.43
C VAL A 222 -1.09 17.92 -5.93
N ALA A 223 -0.40 18.68 -6.77
CA ALA A 223 -0.94 19.92 -7.34
C ALA A 223 -2.21 19.66 -8.17
N THR A 224 -2.18 18.62 -9.03
CA THR A 224 -3.34 18.24 -9.85
C THR A 224 -4.51 17.76 -8.96
N LEU A 225 -4.21 16.95 -7.96
CA LEU A 225 -5.19 16.45 -6.98
C LEU A 225 -5.89 17.62 -6.26
N ARG A 226 -5.13 18.59 -5.77
CA ARG A 226 -5.65 19.78 -5.08
C ARG A 226 -6.45 20.72 -5.98
N ALA A 227 -6.20 20.71 -7.28
CA ALA A 227 -6.93 21.50 -8.27
C ALA A 227 -8.23 20.81 -8.75
N SER A 228 -8.42 19.52 -8.47
CA SER A 228 -9.58 18.76 -8.93
C SER A 228 -10.79 18.94 -8.00
N ALA A 229 -11.98 19.02 -8.61
CA ALA A 229 -13.24 19.05 -7.87
C ALA A 229 -13.63 17.67 -7.33
N VAL A 230 -13.25 16.61 -8.04
CA VAL A 230 -13.46 15.21 -7.64
C VAL A 230 -12.22 14.39 -8.00
N TYR A 231 -11.75 13.59 -7.07
CA TYR A 231 -10.73 12.58 -7.33
C TYR A 231 -11.34 11.20 -7.43
N THR A 232 -10.97 10.42 -8.46
CA THR A 232 -11.53 9.08 -8.66
C THR A 232 -10.49 7.99 -8.44
N ILE A 233 -10.87 6.97 -7.65
CA ILE A 233 -10.06 5.76 -7.39
C ILE A 233 -10.80 4.56 -7.98
N VAL A 234 -10.69 4.38 -9.30
CA VAL A 234 -11.39 3.30 -10.00
C VAL A 234 -10.53 2.04 -10.00
N LEU A 235 -11.00 1.01 -9.30
CA LEU A 235 -10.29 -0.24 -9.07
C LEU A 235 -11.09 -1.43 -9.60
N ALA A 236 -10.40 -2.33 -10.30
CA ALA A 236 -10.93 -3.66 -10.55
C ALA A 236 -10.83 -4.52 -9.28
N ASP A 237 -11.88 -5.26 -8.95
CA ASP A 237 -11.85 -6.20 -7.84
C ASP A 237 -10.98 -7.42 -8.21
N ARG A 238 -9.74 -7.36 -7.82
CA ARG A 238 -8.73 -8.42 -8.05
C ARG A 238 -8.34 -9.15 -6.77
N GLY A 239 -9.04 -8.90 -5.65
CA GLY A 239 -8.75 -9.51 -4.36
C GLY A 239 -7.31 -9.30 -3.89
N LEU A 240 -6.78 -8.09 -4.05
CA LEU A 240 -5.47 -7.68 -3.54
C LEU A 240 -5.53 -6.26 -2.99
N SER A 241 -4.78 -5.98 -1.95
CA SER A 241 -4.70 -4.64 -1.37
C SER A 241 -4.13 -3.64 -2.37
N ALA A 242 -4.94 -2.66 -2.75
CA ALA A 242 -4.59 -1.59 -3.67
C ALA A 242 -5.42 -0.33 -3.38
N GLY A 243 -4.88 0.84 -3.70
CA GLY A 243 -5.59 2.10 -3.57
C GLY A 243 -5.31 2.88 -2.29
N HIS A 244 -4.73 2.28 -1.25
CA HIS A 244 -4.52 2.93 0.06
C HIS A 244 -3.70 4.22 -0.03
N VAL A 245 -2.54 4.21 -0.71
CA VAL A 245 -1.69 5.40 -0.88
C VAL A 245 -2.42 6.51 -1.65
N ARG A 246 -3.25 6.13 -2.64
CA ARG A 246 -4.06 7.11 -3.39
C ARG A 246 -5.15 7.72 -2.51
N LEU A 247 -5.82 6.89 -1.71
CA LEU A 247 -6.83 7.36 -0.78
C LEU A 247 -6.21 8.26 0.30
N MET A 248 -5.08 7.86 0.89
CA MET A 248 -4.31 8.70 1.80
C MET A 248 -3.98 10.06 1.19
N SER A 249 -3.38 10.05 -0.01
CA SER A 249 -3.04 11.29 -0.72
C SER A 249 -4.24 12.18 -0.98
N ALA A 250 -5.39 11.61 -1.34
CA ALA A 250 -6.61 12.36 -1.55
C ALA A 250 -7.13 12.98 -0.25
N VAL A 251 -7.22 12.18 0.80
CA VAL A 251 -7.76 12.60 2.09
C VAL A 251 -6.87 13.68 2.71
N GLU A 252 -5.55 13.47 2.83
CA GLU A 252 -4.66 14.46 3.46
C GLU A 252 -4.59 15.78 2.70
N ASN A 253 -4.86 15.78 1.39
CA ASN A 253 -4.89 16.97 0.55
C ASN A 253 -6.31 17.55 0.37
N GLY A 254 -7.30 17.02 1.06
CA GLY A 254 -8.67 17.53 1.07
C GLY A 254 -9.40 17.40 -0.26
N ALA A 255 -9.14 16.35 -1.03
CA ALA A 255 -9.84 16.05 -2.27
C ALA A 255 -11.07 15.16 -2.01
N PRO A 256 -12.27 15.54 -2.47
CA PRO A 256 -13.44 14.66 -2.39
C PRO A 256 -13.25 13.43 -3.27
N VAL A 257 -13.55 12.24 -2.73
CA VAL A 257 -13.26 10.96 -3.37
C VAL A 257 -14.51 10.27 -3.85
N VAL A 258 -14.48 9.80 -5.11
CA VAL A 258 -15.36 8.73 -5.61
C VAL A 258 -14.50 7.50 -5.87
N ALA A 259 -14.86 6.34 -5.31
CA ALA A 259 -14.05 5.13 -5.45
C ALA A 259 -14.88 3.90 -5.80
N SER A 260 -14.24 2.85 -6.31
CA SER A 260 -14.88 1.55 -6.47
C SER A 260 -15.12 0.90 -5.09
N ALA A 261 -16.31 0.34 -4.88
CA ALA A 261 -16.70 -0.43 -3.70
C ALA A 261 -16.02 -1.80 -3.69
N VAL A 262 -14.73 -1.83 -3.43
CA VAL A 262 -13.90 -3.05 -3.43
C VAL A 262 -13.36 -3.37 -2.05
N ARG A 263 -13.20 -4.66 -1.74
CA ARG A 263 -12.69 -5.13 -0.44
C ARG A 263 -11.41 -4.44 0.05
N PRO A 264 -10.43 -4.09 -0.79
CA PRO A 264 -9.25 -3.34 -0.34
C PRO A 264 -9.55 -2.02 0.36
N LEU A 265 -10.64 -1.36 0.04
CA LEU A 265 -11.02 -0.07 0.63
C LEU A 265 -11.99 -0.21 1.82
N GLU A 266 -12.42 -1.44 2.17
CA GLU A 266 -13.24 -1.69 3.36
C GLU A 266 -12.53 -1.21 4.63
N GLY A 267 -13.23 -0.44 5.45
CA GLY A 267 -12.68 0.17 6.66
C GLY A 267 -11.84 1.44 6.42
N TYR A 268 -11.41 1.71 5.18
CA TYR A 268 -10.69 2.93 4.81
C TYR A 268 -11.65 4.04 4.34
N ALA A 269 -12.54 3.71 3.43
CA ALA A 269 -13.59 4.61 2.94
C ALA A 269 -14.97 4.16 3.44
N VAL A 270 -15.82 5.10 3.82
CA VAL A 270 -17.20 4.87 4.24
C VAL A 270 -18.11 5.54 3.24
N ASP A 271 -18.97 4.72 2.57
CA ASP A 271 -19.86 5.20 1.53
C ASP A 271 -20.85 6.24 2.06
N GLY A 272 -21.00 7.31 1.31
CA GLY A 272 -21.87 8.43 1.69
C GLY A 272 -21.36 9.26 2.87
N GLU A 273 -20.23 8.93 3.47
CA GLU A 273 -19.64 9.69 4.60
C GLU A 273 -18.28 10.28 4.23
N THR A 274 -17.27 9.43 3.98
CA THR A 274 -15.90 9.88 3.67
C THR A 274 -15.52 9.74 2.21
N ALA A 275 -16.35 9.09 1.43
CA ALA A 275 -16.27 8.96 -0.02
C ALA A 275 -17.64 8.58 -0.59
N LEU A 276 -17.83 8.68 -1.90
CA LEU A 276 -18.91 7.96 -2.58
C LEU A 276 -18.35 6.69 -3.21
N LEU A 277 -19.02 5.56 -3.00
CA LEU A 277 -18.58 4.27 -3.52
C LEU A 277 -19.50 3.78 -4.64
N ALA A 278 -18.92 3.48 -5.81
CA ALA A 278 -19.63 2.85 -6.92
C ALA A 278 -19.26 1.36 -7.02
N PRO A 279 -20.19 0.46 -7.42
CA PRO A 279 -19.87 -0.94 -7.66
C PRO A 279 -18.73 -1.06 -8.68
N PRO A 280 -17.78 -2.02 -8.51
CA PRO A 280 -16.69 -2.23 -9.47
C PRO A 280 -17.28 -2.67 -10.82
N GLY A 281 -16.73 -2.14 -11.92
CA GLY A 281 -17.19 -2.45 -13.27
C GLY A 281 -18.51 -1.79 -13.68
N ASP A 282 -19.05 -0.86 -12.88
CA ASP A 282 -20.31 -0.15 -13.16
C ASP A 282 -20.03 1.33 -13.53
N PRO A 283 -19.91 1.65 -14.83
CA PRO A 283 -19.63 3.01 -15.28
C PRO A 283 -20.80 3.98 -15.03
N GLU A 284 -22.05 3.50 -15.05
CA GLU A 284 -23.22 4.35 -14.85
C GLU A 284 -23.29 4.86 -13.41
N ARG A 285 -23.08 3.96 -12.43
CA ARG A 285 -23.03 4.34 -11.02
C ARG A 285 -21.80 5.19 -10.71
N LEU A 286 -20.66 4.93 -11.32
CA LEU A 286 -19.47 5.77 -11.19
C LEU A 286 -19.76 7.19 -11.70
N ARG A 287 -20.35 7.32 -12.91
CA ARG A 287 -20.76 8.61 -13.46
C ARG A 287 -21.73 9.34 -12.53
N ALA A 288 -22.78 8.68 -12.09
CA ALA A 288 -23.79 9.28 -11.21
C ALA A 288 -23.17 9.83 -9.91
N ALA A 289 -22.21 9.10 -9.32
CA ALA A 289 -21.52 9.55 -8.11
C ALA A 289 -20.62 10.78 -8.38
N VAL A 290 -19.88 10.80 -9.49
CA VAL A 290 -19.03 11.94 -9.88
C VAL A 290 -19.89 13.17 -10.22
N ASP A 291 -20.92 13.01 -11.06
CA ASP A 291 -21.81 14.09 -11.44
C ASP A 291 -22.56 14.67 -10.24
N GLY A 292 -22.98 13.83 -9.31
CA GLY A 292 -23.59 14.25 -8.05
C GLY A 292 -22.68 15.15 -7.22
N LEU A 293 -21.39 14.80 -7.07
CA LEU A 293 -20.42 15.66 -6.38
C LEU A 293 -20.07 16.92 -7.18
N LEU A 294 -20.03 16.86 -8.50
CA LEU A 294 -19.79 18.04 -9.33
C LEU A 294 -20.94 19.03 -9.26
N ALA A 295 -22.18 18.55 -9.16
CA ALA A 295 -23.39 19.38 -9.08
C ALA A 295 -23.62 19.98 -7.68
N ASP A 296 -23.10 19.35 -6.61
CA ASP A 296 -23.35 19.77 -5.24
C ASP A 296 -22.05 20.12 -4.48
N PRO A 297 -21.61 21.39 -4.51
CA PRO A 297 -20.43 21.85 -3.78
C PRO A 297 -20.51 21.64 -2.26
N ARG A 298 -21.72 21.69 -1.69
CA ARG A 298 -21.94 21.47 -0.26
C ARG A 298 -21.66 20.01 0.08
N ARG A 299 -22.22 19.09 -0.71
CA ARG A 299 -21.98 17.65 -0.52
C ARG A 299 -20.50 17.29 -0.70
N ARG A 300 -19.80 17.90 -1.66
CA ARG A 300 -18.35 17.77 -1.81
C ARG A 300 -17.62 18.15 -0.52
N ALA A 301 -17.99 19.30 0.07
CA ALA A 301 -17.36 19.76 1.32
C ALA A 301 -17.64 18.81 2.48
N GLU A 302 -18.88 18.33 2.64
CA GLU A 302 -19.26 17.38 3.70
C GLU A 302 -18.42 16.08 3.64
N ILE A 303 -18.33 15.46 2.47
CA ILE A 303 -17.54 14.23 2.24
C ILE A 303 -16.06 14.47 2.54
N ARG A 304 -15.50 15.57 2.03
CA ARG A 304 -14.11 15.97 2.27
C ARG A 304 -13.83 16.16 3.75
N ASP A 305 -14.67 16.92 4.44
CA ASP A 305 -14.44 17.30 5.84
C ASP A 305 -14.55 16.08 6.76
N ALA A 306 -15.51 15.17 6.51
CA ALA A 306 -15.61 13.90 7.22
C ALA A 306 -14.37 13.00 6.98
N ALA A 307 -13.84 12.96 5.75
CA ALA A 307 -12.62 12.23 5.45
C ALA A 307 -11.39 12.82 6.16
N LEU A 308 -11.26 14.15 6.18
CA LEU A 308 -10.20 14.85 6.92
C LEU A 308 -10.27 14.60 8.42
N ASP A 309 -11.47 14.64 9.01
CA ASP A 309 -11.65 14.37 10.44
C ASP A 309 -11.22 12.95 10.81
N ARG A 310 -11.59 11.98 9.99
CA ARG A 310 -11.17 10.60 10.16
C ARG A 310 -9.64 10.45 10.06
N ALA A 311 -8.98 11.15 9.13
CA ALA A 311 -7.55 11.06 8.92
C ALA A 311 -6.72 11.62 10.09
N ARG A 312 -7.24 12.60 10.85
CA ARG A 312 -6.53 13.19 11.99
C ARG A 312 -6.13 12.19 13.07
N SER A 313 -6.91 11.13 13.24
CA SER A 313 -6.62 10.05 14.20
C SER A 313 -5.98 8.81 13.53
N TRP A 314 -5.49 8.94 12.31
CA TRP A 314 -4.96 7.81 11.55
C TRP A 314 -3.71 8.19 10.75
N THR A 315 -2.66 8.54 11.49
CA THR A 315 -1.41 9.10 10.97
C THR A 315 -0.30 8.06 10.83
N TYR A 316 0.81 8.44 10.20
CA TYR A 316 2.05 7.65 10.21
C TYR A 316 2.56 7.42 11.64
N ALA A 317 2.45 8.39 12.52
CA ALA A 317 2.87 8.24 13.93
C ALA A 317 2.11 7.10 14.61
N ASP A 318 0.79 7.02 14.42
CA ASP A 318 -0.04 5.94 14.97
C ASP A 318 0.31 4.59 14.34
N TYR A 319 0.48 4.56 13.02
CA TYR A 319 0.84 3.37 12.27
C TYR A 319 2.19 2.80 12.73
N PHE A 320 3.23 3.65 12.80
CA PHE A 320 4.57 3.21 13.20
C PHE A 320 4.65 2.86 14.69
N THR A 321 3.88 3.53 15.54
CA THR A 321 3.75 3.13 16.95
C THR A 321 3.21 1.71 17.07
N ARG A 322 2.11 1.40 16.40
CA ARG A 322 1.53 0.05 16.37
C ARG A 322 2.49 -0.99 15.79
N LEU A 323 3.19 -0.65 14.71
CA LEU A 323 4.20 -1.57 14.14
C LEU A 323 5.34 -1.83 15.13
N ARG A 324 5.84 -0.81 15.80
CA ARG A 324 6.89 -0.95 16.81
C ARG A 324 6.47 -1.88 17.94
N GLU A 325 5.24 -1.70 18.44
CA GLU A 325 4.66 -2.53 19.51
C GLU A 325 4.52 -4.01 19.11
N LEU A 326 4.37 -4.30 17.83
CA LEU A 326 4.32 -5.65 17.29
C LEU A 326 5.72 -6.23 17.00
N ILE A 327 6.58 -5.46 16.34
CA ILE A 327 7.88 -5.93 15.86
C ILE A 327 8.86 -6.10 17.01
N ALA A 328 8.92 -5.15 17.94
CA ALA A 328 9.93 -5.16 18.99
C ALA A 328 9.79 -6.38 19.91
N PRO A 329 8.63 -6.71 20.51
CA PRO A 329 8.45 -7.90 21.31
C PRO A 329 8.62 -9.20 20.51
N ALA A 330 8.08 -9.27 19.29
CA ALA A 330 8.15 -10.44 18.43
C ALA A 330 9.60 -10.83 18.11
N LEU A 331 10.51 -9.87 18.06
CA LEU A 331 11.93 -10.06 17.80
C LEU A 331 12.81 -9.94 19.07
N GLY A 332 12.19 -9.91 20.26
CA GLY A 332 12.89 -9.98 21.54
C GLY A 332 13.59 -8.68 21.97
N LEU A 333 13.14 -7.52 21.49
CA LEU A 333 13.46 -6.24 22.09
C LEU A 333 12.46 -5.94 23.21
N ALA A 334 12.94 -5.46 24.34
CA ALA A 334 12.05 -4.93 25.38
C ALA A 334 11.21 -3.78 24.80
N PRO A 335 9.92 -3.70 25.16
CA PRO A 335 9.11 -2.56 24.77
C PRO A 335 9.78 -1.29 25.32
N GLY A 336 10.21 -0.39 24.42
CA GLY A 336 10.88 0.84 24.82
C GLY A 336 9.91 1.71 25.59
N VAL A 337 10.32 2.16 26.76
CA VAL A 337 9.61 3.21 27.51
C VAL A 337 9.57 4.44 26.60
N HIS A 338 8.40 4.84 26.16
CA HIS A 338 8.19 6.17 25.57
C HIS A 338 8.64 7.22 26.60
N ARG A 339 9.80 7.82 26.41
CA ARG A 339 10.04 9.14 27.02
C ARG A 339 9.29 10.12 26.10
N SER A 340 8.11 10.51 26.52
CA SER A 340 7.45 11.72 26.09
C SER A 340 8.38 12.89 26.42
N GLY A 341 8.95 13.48 25.40
CA GLY A 341 9.63 14.76 25.42
C GLY A 341 8.84 15.76 24.64
#